data_a6da5a4418808e5c832f1c8b53a53085
#
_entry.id   a6da5a4418808e5c832f1c8b53a53085
#
_cell.length_a   1.000
_cell.length_b   1.000
_cell.length_c   1.000
_cell.angle_alpha   90.00
_cell.angle_beta   90.00
_cell.angle_gamma   90.00
#
_symmetry.space_group_name_H-M   'P 1'
#
loop_
_entity.id
_entity.type
_entity.pdbx_description
1 polymer ?
#
loop_
_entity_poly.entity_id
_entity_poly.type
_entity_poly.pdbx_seq_one_letter_code
_entity_poly.pdbx_strand_id
1 'polypeptide(L)'
;MKILHISNFVQKHDGRLYWNHCFKINNGFIRNGHNVLSFSDRDIGRQDLINKLDGNKTLNKKLIKTFKNFLPDIVVLGHADKVHNSTLAEFRSINKSVKIIEWNVDNYYLDNTENKFRNKSEFIDAFFITNADKNLSSCLTKDNSISFFPNIFDKSIESNRIFDIKNYQFDVFFALSYGVGTGKIRANKSDYDREPFLDFIIQKYPNIKTNFFGYKGRQPVWGNEFDNEICKSPISLNLSRKPHIKYYSSDRIAQYLGNGSCLFVDMNSKLNELFNDDEVVFFDSNNLDDFGKKIDYFSKNISKTKEIAKKGWEKGHNNFNEKIITNYFLDITFNFKSTKDYGWPEHVFNK
;
A
#
# COMPACT_ATOMS: atom_id res chain seq x y z
N MET A 1 -4.82 23.15 -7.05
CA MET A 1 -5.83 23.03 -5.99
C MET A 1 -5.15 23.00 -4.62
N LYS A 2 -5.88 23.36 -3.56
CA LYS A 2 -5.49 23.17 -2.16
C LYS A 2 -6.01 21.83 -1.67
N ILE A 3 -5.12 20.99 -1.18
CA ILE A 3 -5.42 19.63 -0.75
C ILE A 3 -5.09 19.48 0.74
N LEU A 4 -6.07 19.12 1.57
CA LEU A 4 -5.83 18.74 2.97
C LEU A 4 -5.75 17.21 3.03
N HIS A 5 -4.52 16.69 3.17
CA HIS A 5 -4.30 15.24 3.29
C HIS A 5 -4.19 14.83 4.76
N ILE A 6 -5.21 14.13 5.23
CA ILE A 6 -5.34 13.64 6.60
C ILE A 6 -5.05 12.15 6.62
N SER A 7 -3.94 11.76 7.22
CA SER A 7 -3.53 10.36 7.32
C SER A 7 -2.57 10.15 8.49
N ASN A 8 -2.27 8.90 8.81
CA ASN A 8 -1.23 8.58 9.77
C ASN A 8 0.16 8.72 9.12
N PHE A 9 0.80 9.86 9.29
CA PHE A 9 2.17 10.10 8.81
C PHE A 9 3.26 9.48 9.70
N VAL A 10 2.87 8.63 10.63
CA VAL A 10 3.70 7.70 11.42
C VAL A 10 4.93 8.32 12.11
N GLN A 11 4.86 9.60 12.49
CA GLN A 11 5.96 10.33 13.15
C GLN A 11 6.45 9.63 14.41
N LYS A 12 5.54 8.98 15.16
CA LYS A 12 5.88 8.18 16.35
C LYS A 12 6.81 6.99 16.09
N HIS A 13 7.04 6.64 14.84
CA HIS A 13 7.88 5.50 14.46
C HIS A 13 9.30 5.91 14.04
N ASP A 14 9.70 7.16 14.31
CA ASP A 14 11.06 7.65 14.17
C ASP A 14 11.64 7.35 12.77
N GLY A 15 10.87 7.62 11.72
CA GLY A 15 11.26 7.42 10.32
C GLY A 15 11.21 5.98 9.81
N ARG A 16 10.94 4.97 10.65
CA ARG A 16 10.94 3.55 10.24
C ARG A 16 9.96 3.20 9.12
N LEU A 17 8.92 4.01 8.90
CA LEU A 17 7.86 3.77 7.93
C LEU A 17 7.75 4.89 6.88
N TYR A 18 8.87 5.53 6.51
CA TYR A 18 8.93 6.62 5.55
C TYR A 18 8.42 6.26 4.15
N TRP A 19 8.35 4.98 3.83
CA TRP A 19 7.86 4.43 2.57
C TRP A 19 6.32 4.29 2.50
N ASN A 20 5.58 4.63 3.58
CA ASN A 20 4.14 4.45 3.65
C ASN A 20 3.40 5.24 2.55
N HIS A 21 2.29 4.71 2.07
CA HIS A 21 1.45 5.28 1.01
C HIS A 21 1.07 6.75 1.22
N CYS A 22 0.89 7.19 2.48
CA CYS A 22 0.59 8.60 2.76
C CYS A 22 1.65 9.55 2.23
N PHE A 23 2.94 9.18 2.27
CA PHE A 23 4.02 9.99 1.72
C PHE A 23 4.02 9.98 0.19
N LYS A 24 3.80 8.81 -0.42
CA LYS A 24 3.72 8.67 -1.88
C LYS A 24 2.55 9.47 -2.47
N ILE A 25 1.37 9.41 -1.85
CA ILE A 25 0.20 10.19 -2.25
C ILE A 25 0.48 11.69 -2.10
N ASN A 26 1.11 12.10 -1.00
CA ASN A 26 1.55 13.47 -0.79
C ASN A 26 2.49 13.95 -1.91
N ASN A 27 3.52 13.15 -2.18
CA ASN A 27 4.50 13.42 -3.24
C ASN A 27 3.81 13.54 -4.61
N GLY A 28 2.87 12.66 -4.91
CA GLY A 28 2.12 12.68 -6.16
C GLY A 28 1.34 13.98 -6.35
N PHE A 29 0.58 14.42 -5.36
CA PHE A 29 -0.15 15.67 -5.43
C PHE A 29 0.78 16.89 -5.55
N ILE A 30 1.86 16.95 -4.77
CA ILE A 30 2.84 18.06 -4.83
C ILE A 30 3.50 18.10 -6.21
N ARG A 31 3.94 16.96 -6.75
CA ARG A 31 4.59 16.87 -8.07
C ARG A 31 3.64 17.13 -9.24
N ASN A 32 2.33 17.02 -9.01
CA ASN A 32 1.29 17.45 -9.94
C ASN A 32 0.92 18.94 -9.80
N GLY A 33 1.66 19.71 -8.99
CA GLY A 33 1.50 21.15 -8.85
C GLY A 33 0.40 21.60 -7.89
N HIS A 34 -0.02 20.74 -6.95
CA HIS A 34 -1.02 21.09 -5.95
C HIS A 34 -0.38 21.59 -4.65
N ASN A 35 -1.09 22.50 -3.94
CA ASN A 35 -0.71 22.95 -2.60
C ASN A 35 -1.26 21.96 -1.57
N VAL A 36 -0.39 21.16 -0.95
CA VAL A 36 -0.76 20.07 -0.04
C VAL A 36 -0.42 20.42 1.40
N LEU A 37 -1.43 20.42 2.27
CA LEU A 37 -1.26 20.48 3.71
C LEU A 37 -1.46 19.09 4.32
N SER A 38 -0.40 18.53 4.89
CA SER A 38 -0.43 17.23 5.56
C SER A 38 -0.89 17.36 7.01
N PHE A 39 -1.77 16.49 7.46
CA PHE A 39 -2.26 16.44 8.82
C PHE A 39 -2.19 15.01 9.37
N SER A 40 -1.29 14.75 10.34
CA SER A 40 -1.15 13.42 10.95
C SER A 40 -2.17 13.21 12.06
N ASP A 41 -3.25 12.49 11.75
CA ASP A 41 -4.36 12.27 12.67
C ASP A 41 -3.94 11.50 13.93
N ARG A 42 -3.22 10.39 13.78
CA ARG A 42 -2.84 9.55 14.92
C ARG A 42 -1.72 10.15 15.76
N ASP A 43 -0.79 10.89 15.16
CA ASP A 43 0.30 11.52 15.90
C ASP A 43 -0.24 12.68 16.73
N ILE A 44 -1.12 13.51 16.15
CA ILE A 44 -1.79 14.61 16.86
C ILE A 44 -2.71 14.09 17.97
N GLY A 45 -3.49 13.04 17.70
CA GLY A 45 -4.38 12.45 18.72
C GLY A 45 -3.63 11.87 19.94
N ARG A 46 -2.33 11.58 19.79
CA ARG A 46 -1.47 11.07 20.89
C ARG A 46 -0.77 12.17 21.68
N GLN A 47 -0.66 13.38 21.16
CA GLN A 47 0.00 14.51 21.85
C GLN A 47 -0.80 15.03 23.05
N ASP A 48 -2.07 14.65 23.16
CA ASP A 48 -2.92 15.06 24.27
C ASP A 48 -2.68 14.16 25.50
N LEU A 49 -1.64 14.49 26.28
CA LEU A 49 -1.23 13.76 27.49
C LEU A 49 -2.24 13.89 28.65
N ILE A 50 -3.02 14.97 28.67
CA ILE A 50 -3.94 15.29 29.78
C ILE A 50 -5.26 14.54 29.58
N ASN A 51 -5.67 14.31 28.33
CA ASN A 51 -6.95 13.70 27.97
C ASN A 51 -6.73 12.38 27.20
N LYS A 52 -6.00 11.43 27.75
CA LYS A 52 -5.80 10.09 27.14
C LYS A 52 -7.13 9.42 26.72
N LEU A 53 -8.24 9.77 27.36
CA LEU A 53 -9.57 9.28 27.05
C LEU A 53 -10.27 10.08 25.93
N ASP A 54 -9.84 11.31 25.60
CA ASP A 54 -10.52 12.22 24.68
C ASP A 54 -9.62 12.79 23.55
N GLY A 55 -8.49 12.15 23.27
CA GLY A 55 -7.52 12.58 22.23
C GLY A 55 -8.15 12.72 20.85
N ASN A 56 -9.21 11.95 20.55
CA ASN A 56 -9.95 12.09 19.29
C ASN A 56 -10.75 13.39 19.23
N LYS A 57 -11.26 13.92 20.36
CA LYS A 57 -12.00 15.19 20.41
C LYS A 57 -11.08 16.38 20.15
N THR A 58 -9.91 16.41 20.77
CA THR A 58 -8.89 17.44 20.54
C THR A 58 -8.40 17.42 19.11
N LEU A 59 -8.12 16.23 18.57
CA LEU A 59 -7.78 16.00 17.17
C LEU A 59 -8.84 16.63 16.25
N ASN A 60 -10.11 16.31 16.43
CA ASN A 60 -11.19 16.77 15.56
C ASN A 60 -11.42 18.30 15.67
N LYS A 61 -11.31 18.89 16.87
CA LYS A 61 -11.34 20.36 17.04
C LYS A 61 -10.18 21.04 16.30
N LYS A 62 -8.94 20.50 16.40
CA LYS A 62 -7.77 21.03 15.71
C LYS A 62 -7.95 20.92 14.19
N LEU A 63 -8.51 19.82 13.74
CA LEU A 63 -8.76 19.56 12.32
C LEU A 63 -9.76 20.55 11.72
N ILE A 64 -10.86 20.87 12.43
CA ILE A 64 -11.81 21.91 12.01
C ILE A 64 -11.12 23.29 11.90
N LYS A 65 -10.28 23.65 12.87
CA LYS A 65 -9.53 24.92 12.82
C LYS A 65 -8.57 24.95 11.62
N THR A 66 -7.87 23.84 11.38
CA THR A 66 -6.96 23.69 10.21
C THR A 66 -7.74 23.87 8.91
N PHE A 67 -8.90 23.22 8.80
CA PHE A 67 -9.77 23.34 7.63
C PHE A 67 -10.21 24.81 7.40
N LYS A 68 -10.67 25.52 8.45
CA LYS A 68 -11.07 26.94 8.38
C LYS A 68 -9.94 27.85 7.89
N ASN A 69 -8.72 27.60 8.37
CA ASN A 69 -7.56 28.43 8.01
C ASN A 69 -7.04 28.14 6.60
N PHE A 70 -7.10 26.88 6.17
CA PHE A 70 -6.53 26.47 4.89
C PHE A 70 -7.56 26.55 3.75
N LEU A 71 -8.84 26.30 4.02
CA LEU A 71 -9.94 26.24 3.05
C LEU A 71 -9.58 25.39 1.81
N PRO A 72 -9.46 24.06 1.97
CA PRO A 72 -9.07 23.18 0.88
C PRO A 72 -10.21 23.01 -0.15
N ASP A 73 -9.82 22.76 -1.40
CA ASP A 73 -10.73 22.34 -2.48
C ASP A 73 -11.13 20.85 -2.30
N ILE A 74 -10.19 20.06 -1.78
CA ILE A 74 -10.39 18.62 -1.54
C ILE A 74 -9.74 18.18 -0.21
N VAL A 75 -10.45 17.32 0.52
CA VAL A 75 -9.93 16.58 1.68
C VAL A 75 -9.67 15.15 1.28
N VAL A 76 -8.45 14.68 1.51
CA VAL A 76 -8.02 13.31 1.22
C VAL A 76 -7.80 12.59 2.54
N LEU A 77 -8.61 11.55 2.82
CA LEU A 77 -8.51 10.74 4.03
C LEU A 77 -7.72 9.46 3.74
N GLY A 78 -6.71 9.16 4.54
CA GLY A 78 -5.97 7.90 4.47
C GLY A 78 -6.11 7.12 5.77
N HIS A 79 -6.90 6.03 5.79
CA HIS A 79 -7.20 5.26 7.02
C HIS A 79 -7.65 6.13 8.21
N ALA A 80 -8.27 7.25 7.96
CA ALA A 80 -8.58 8.29 8.96
C ALA A 80 -9.70 7.87 9.92
N ASP A 81 -9.51 6.73 10.60
CA ASP A 81 -10.45 6.10 11.54
C ASP A 81 -10.68 6.92 12.82
N LYS A 82 -9.85 7.93 13.08
CA LYS A 82 -9.97 8.86 14.21
C LYS A 82 -10.73 10.14 13.88
N VAL A 83 -11.02 10.38 12.61
CA VAL A 83 -11.82 11.51 12.16
C VAL A 83 -13.29 11.18 12.30
N HIS A 84 -14.04 12.03 13.04
CA HIS A 84 -15.46 11.84 13.28
C HIS A 84 -16.32 12.27 12.09
N ASN A 85 -17.44 11.62 11.88
CA ASN A 85 -18.41 12.01 10.85
C ASN A 85 -18.93 13.44 11.05
N SER A 86 -19.11 13.87 12.31
CA SER A 86 -19.48 15.26 12.62
C SER A 86 -18.44 16.29 12.16
N THR A 87 -17.15 15.91 12.12
CA THR A 87 -16.09 16.77 11.59
C THR A 87 -16.19 16.89 10.06
N LEU A 88 -16.52 15.80 9.36
CA LEU A 88 -16.74 15.81 7.91
C LEU A 88 -17.99 16.64 7.55
N ALA A 89 -19.05 16.53 8.34
CA ALA A 89 -20.25 17.37 8.21
C ALA A 89 -19.93 18.85 8.40
N GLU A 90 -19.10 19.21 9.40
CA GLU A 90 -18.64 20.58 9.64
C GLU A 90 -17.82 21.12 8.46
N PHE A 91 -16.96 20.30 7.82
CA PHE A 91 -16.24 20.71 6.62
C PHE A 91 -17.19 21.14 5.51
N ARG A 92 -18.25 20.38 5.26
CA ARG A 92 -19.25 20.71 4.25
C ARG A 92 -20.10 21.91 4.63
N SER A 93 -20.32 22.17 5.92
CA SER A 93 -21.02 23.38 6.37
C SER A 93 -20.17 24.64 6.13
N ILE A 94 -18.84 24.55 6.28
CA ILE A 94 -17.89 25.65 6.05
C ILE A 94 -17.69 25.90 4.55
N ASN A 95 -17.52 24.83 3.77
CA ASN A 95 -17.35 24.90 2.32
C ASN A 95 -18.22 23.83 1.64
N LYS A 96 -19.36 24.26 1.06
CA LYS A 96 -20.34 23.36 0.42
C LYS A 96 -19.78 22.64 -0.83
N SER A 97 -18.76 23.21 -1.46
CA SER A 97 -18.16 22.68 -2.69
C SER A 97 -16.97 21.74 -2.43
N VAL A 98 -16.51 21.60 -1.17
CA VAL A 98 -15.37 20.75 -0.85
C VAL A 98 -15.66 19.29 -1.23
N LYS A 99 -14.70 18.67 -1.91
CA LYS A 99 -14.72 17.22 -2.14
C LYS A 99 -14.01 16.49 -1.00
N ILE A 100 -14.55 15.35 -0.60
CA ILE A 100 -13.96 14.51 0.46
C ILE A 100 -13.80 13.10 -0.10
N ILE A 101 -12.56 12.62 -0.16
CA ILE A 101 -12.24 11.27 -0.65
C ILE A 101 -11.51 10.47 0.42
N GLU A 102 -11.59 9.15 0.33
CA GLU A 102 -10.87 8.23 1.23
C GLU A 102 -10.12 7.17 0.43
N TRP A 103 -8.84 6.92 0.77
CA TRP A 103 -8.08 5.82 0.22
C TRP A 103 -7.75 4.77 1.30
N ASN A 104 -7.68 3.51 0.87
CA ASN A 104 -7.34 2.38 1.73
C ASN A 104 -6.51 1.34 0.94
N VAL A 105 -5.53 0.74 1.62
CA VAL A 105 -4.66 -0.29 1.04
C VAL A 105 -4.79 -1.64 1.75
N ASP A 106 -5.72 -1.75 2.69
CA ASP A 106 -6.00 -3.01 3.40
C ASP A 106 -6.88 -3.94 2.56
N ASN A 107 -6.79 -5.22 2.89
CA ASN A 107 -7.72 -6.20 2.34
C ASN A 107 -9.15 -5.88 2.81
N TYR A 108 -10.10 -5.75 1.85
CA TYR A 108 -11.47 -5.35 2.11
C TYR A 108 -12.19 -6.18 3.18
N TYR A 109 -11.99 -7.50 3.18
CA TYR A 109 -12.63 -8.42 4.12
C TYR A 109 -11.89 -8.57 5.46
N LEU A 110 -10.74 -7.92 5.61
CA LEU A 110 -9.95 -7.95 6.84
C LEU A 110 -9.99 -6.59 7.56
N ASP A 111 -9.60 -6.61 8.82
CA ASP A 111 -9.37 -5.42 9.63
C ASP A 111 -10.57 -4.45 9.71
N ASN A 112 -11.79 -5.00 9.50
CA ASN A 112 -13.06 -4.24 9.55
C ASN A 112 -13.16 -3.13 8.48
N THR A 113 -12.48 -3.28 7.34
CA THR A 113 -12.40 -2.26 6.27
C THR A 113 -13.78 -1.95 5.68
N GLU A 114 -14.61 -2.98 5.44
CA GLU A 114 -15.98 -2.81 4.94
C GLU A 114 -16.81 -1.88 5.84
N ASN A 115 -16.84 -2.14 7.15
CA ASN A 115 -17.59 -1.32 8.09
C ASN A 115 -17.05 0.11 8.20
N LYS A 116 -15.75 0.30 8.07
CA LYS A 116 -15.14 1.64 8.03
C LYS A 116 -15.67 2.45 6.84
N PHE A 117 -15.70 1.86 5.65
CA PHE A 117 -16.27 2.50 4.46
C PHE A 117 -17.75 2.78 4.62
N ARG A 118 -18.52 1.77 5.02
CA ARG A 118 -19.98 1.91 5.25
C ARG A 118 -20.31 3.04 6.21
N ASN A 119 -19.59 3.14 7.32
CA ASN A 119 -19.84 4.15 8.36
C ASN A 119 -19.55 5.59 7.90
N LYS A 120 -18.69 5.79 6.91
CA LYS A 120 -18.33 7.11 6.37
C LYS A 120 -18.99 7.42 5.02
N SER A 121 -19.64 6.44 4.42
CA SER A 121 -20.11 6.52 3.04
C SER A 121 -20.96 7.75 2.74
N GLU A 122 -21.78 8.19 3.67
CA GLU A 122 -22.62 9.39 3.53
C GLU A 122 -21.81 10.70 3.35
N PHE A 123 -20.56 10.71 3.83
CA PHE A 123 -19.71 11.93 3.84
C PHE A 123 -18.64 11.94 2.76
N ILE A 124 -18.43 10.81 2.08
CA ILE A 124 -17.33 10.62 1.11
C ILE A 124 -17.87 10.68 -0.33
N ASP A 125 -17.24 11.46 -1.19
CA ASP A 125 -17.60 11.54 -2.60
C ASP A 125 -17.04 10.35 -3.42
N ALA A 126 -15.83 9.91 -3.13
CA ALA A 126 -15.22 8.75 -3.77
C ALA A 126 -14.27 8.01 -2.83
N PHE A 127 -14.34 6.69 -2.86
CA PHE A 127 -13.36 5.81 -2.20
C PHE A 127 -12.39 5.23 -3.20
N PHE A 128 -11.15 5.01 -2.76
CA PHE A 128 -10.09 4.38 -3.53
C PHE A 128 -9.48 3.23 -2.74
N ILE A 129 -9.36 2.04 -3.36
CA ILE A 129 -8.88 0.85 -2.68
C ILE A 129 -8.00 -0.01 -3.61
N THR A 130 -7.03 -0.72 -3.04
CA THR A 130 -6.13 -1.63 -3.79
C THR A 130 -6.72 -3.02 -4.02
N ASN A 131 -8.04 -3.11 -4.12
CA ASN A 131 -8.80 -4.34 -4.38
C ASN A 131 -9.86 -4.06 -5.45
N ALA A 132 -10.20 -5.07 -6.25
CA ALA A 132 -11.22 -4.95 -7.32
C ALA A 132 -12.30 -6.04 -7.18
N ASP A 133 -12.98 -6.08 -6.04
CA ASP A 133 -14.08 -7.01 -5.79
C ASP A 133 -15.44 -6.34 -6.05
N LYS A 134 -16.34 -7.05 -6.74
CA LYS A 134 -17.69 -6.55 -7.06
C LYS A 134 -18.54 -6.24 -5.81
N ASN A 135 -18.26 -6.87 -4.67
CA ASN A 135 -18.99 -6.65 -3.42
C ASN A 135 -18.68 -5.28 -2.77
N LEU A 136 -17.66 -4.57 -3.27
CA LEU A 136 -17.28 -3.24 -2.76
C LEU A 136 -18.44 -2.24 -2.82
N SER A 137 -19.33 -2.34 -3.83
CA SER A 137 -20.49 -1.46 -3.95
C SER A 137 -21.50 -1.58 -2.78
N SER A 138 -21.47 -2.68 -2.01
CA SER A 138 -22.41 -2.92 -0.91
C SER A 138 -22.30 -1.90 0.24
N CYS A 139 -21.18 -1.22 0.38
CA CYS A 139 -20.96 -0.21 1.42
C CYS A 139 -21.21 1.23 0.95
N LEU A 140 -21.62 1.44 -0.31
CA LEU A 140 -21.81 2.75 -0.91
C LEU A 140 -23.21 3.32 -0.63
N THR A 141 -23.31 4.64 -0.63
CA THR A 141 -24.54 5.40 -0.76
C THR A 141 -24.80 5.74 -2.24
N LYS A 142 -25.95 6.40 -2.53
CA LYS A 142 -26.40 6.66 -3.91
C LYS A 142 -25.44 7.51 -4.74
N ASP A 143 -24.73 8.44 -4.10
CA ASP A 143 -24.02 9.52 -4.80
C ASP A 143 -22.49 9.40 -4.73
N ASN A 144 -21.96 8.22 -4.37
CA ASN A 144 -20.53 7.99 -4.31
C ASN A 144 -20.10 6.73 -5.04
N SER A 145 -18.79 6.59 -5.23
CA SER A 145 -18.17 5.46 -5.90
C SER A 145 -17.02 4.87 -5.10
N ILE A 146 -16.68 3.64 -5.42
CA ILE A 146 -15.43 2.99 -5.00
C ILE A 146 -14.63 2.62 -6.25
N SER A 147 -13.34 3.01 -6.27
CA SER A 147 -12.47 2.78 -7.43
C SER A 147 -11.22 2.02 -7.02
N PHE A 148 -10.85 1.04 -7.85
CA PHE A 148 -9.57 0.35 -7.70
C PHE A 148 -8.41 1.26 -8.11
N PHE A 149 -7.30 1.17 -7.39
CA PHE A 149 -6.01 1.67 -7.82
C PHE A 149 -4.89 0.69 -7.45
N PRO A 150 -3.82 0.54 -8.29
CA PRO A 150 -2.68 -0.31 -7.95
C PRO A 150 -1.83 0.29 -6.83
N ASN A 151 -1.05 -0.55 -6.14
CA ASN A 151 -0.08 -0.06 -5.16
C ASN A 151 0.87 0.96 -5.79
N ILE A 152 1.16 2.03 -5.05
CA ILE A 152 1.86 3.21 -5.54
C ILE A 152 3.38 3.01 -5.49
N PHE A 153 4.04 3.31 -6.60
CA PHE A 153 5.50 3.37 -6.72
C PHE A 153 5.96 4.84 -6.65
N ASP A 154 7.08 5.09 -6.00
CA ASP A 154 7.71 6.43 -5.96
C ASP A 154 9.23 6.30 -6.03
N LYS A 155 9.82 6.74 -7.14
CA LYS A 155 11.28 6.67 -7.38
C LYS A 155 12.13 7.38 -6.32
N SER A 156 11.57 8.30 -5.57
CA SER A 156 12.29 8.97 -4.48
C SER A 156 12.27 8.17 -3.18
N ILE A 157 11.43 7.16 -3.09
CA ILE A 157 11.28 6.26 -1.94
C ILE A 157 11.88 4.89 -2.28
N GLU A 158 11.39 4.23 -3.33
CA GLU A 158 11.98 3.00 -3.85
C GLU A 158 13.10 3.37 -4.83
N SER A 159 14.26 3.74 -4.31
CA SER A 159 15.35 4.33 -5.10
C SER A 159 16.44 3.34 -5.53
N ASN A 160 16.40 2.12 -5.03
CA ASN A 160 17.39 1.11 -5.36
C ASN A 160 17.15 0.52 -6.76
N ARG A 161 18.23 -0.05 -7.30
CA ARG A 161 18.23 -0.78 -8.58
C ARG A 161 18.91 -2.12 -8.36
N ILE A 162 18.23 -3.02 -7.64
CA ILE A 162 18.79 -4.32 -7.23
C ILE A 162 19.29 -5.11 -8.43
N PHE A 163 18.62 -5.04 -9.59
CA PHE A 163 19.04 -5.70 -10.82
C PHE A 163 20.40 -5.22 -11.36
N ASP A 164 20.93 -4.07 -10.95
CA ASP A 164 22.27 -3.59 -11.35
C ASP A 164 23.38 -4.10 -10.42
N ILE A 165 23.07 -4.70 -9.28
CA ILE A 165 24.04 -5.22 -8.32
C ILE A 165 24.77 -6.42 -8.90
N LYS A 166 26.10 -6.46 -8.81
CA LYS A 166 26.93 -7.51 -9.40
C LYS A 166 26.89 -8.81 -8.59
N ASN A 167 27.02 -8.72 -7.28
CA ASN A 167 27.11 -9.87 -6.37
C ASN A 167 26.07 -9.76 -5.25
N TYR A 168 25.39 -10.85 -4.98
CA TYR A 168 24.42 -10.95 -3.90
C TYR A 168 24.95 -11.85 -2.77
N GLN A 169 24.59 -11.53 -1.52
CA GLN A 169 24.93 -12.34 -0.36
C GLN A 169 23.96 -13.51 -0.16
N PHE A 170 22.72 -13.30 -0.57
CA PHE A 170 21.61 -14.24 -0.47
C PHE A 170 20.90 -14.36 -1.82
N ASP A 171 20.06 -15.38 -1.94
CA ASP A 171 19.29 -15.61 -3.17
C ASP A 171 17.86 -15.03 -3.04
N VAL A 172 17.24 -15.16 -1.87
CA VAL A 172 15.83 -14.81 -1.65
C VAL A 172 15.63 -13.96 -0.40
N PHE A 173 14.92 -12.85 -0.55
CA PHE A 173 14.54 -11.94 0.53
C PHE A 173 13.04 -12.04 0.86
N PHE A 174 12.70 -11.97 2.15
CA PHE A 174 11.34 -11.75 2.62
C PHE A 174 11.32 -11.08 3.98
N ALA A 175 10.41 -10.11 4.18
CA ALA A 175 10.24 -9.43 5.46
C ALA A 175 8.78 -9.41 5.91
N LEU A 176 8.55 -9.83 7.15
CA LEU A 176 7.27 -9.75 7.85
C LEU A 176 7.34 -8.73 8.97
N SER A 177 6.28 -7.92 9.10
CA SER A 177 6.19 -6.95 10.19
C SER A 177 5.56 -7.50 11.47
N TYR A 178 4.78 -8.56 11.38
CA TYR A 178 3.93 -9.11 12.47
C TYR A 178 3.13 -8.04 13.24
N GLY A 179 2.84 -6.93 12.61
CA GLY A 179 2.09 -5.83 13.22
C GLY A 179 2.80 -5.20 14.41
N VAL A 180 4.13 -5.13 14.38
CA VAL A 180 4.97 -4.59 15.44
C VAL A 180 4.73 -3.09 15.64
N GLY A 181 3.66 -2.74 16.36
CA GLY A 181 3.53 -1.41 16.95
C GLY A 181 4.22 -1.29 18.32
N THR A 182 4.58 -2.44 18.95
CA THR A 182 5.06 -2.50 20.33
C THR A 182 6.38 -3.28 20.51
N GLY A 183 7.05 -3.67 19.42
CA GLY A 183 8.24 -4.54 19.47
C GLY A 183 7.93 -6.01 19.78
N LYS A 184 6.66 -6.39 19.90
CA LYS A 184 6.24 -7.78 20.13
C LYS A 184 5.70 -8.39 18.83
N ILE A 185 6.15 -9.58 18.49
CA ILE A 185 5.57 -10.40 17.43
C ILE A 185 4.10 -10.65 17.79
N ARG A 186 3.17 -10.21 16.94
CA ARG A 186 1.77 -10.58 17.09
C ARG A 186 1.64 -12.04 16.67
N ALA A 187 1.38 -12.91 17.62
CA ALA A 187 0.91 -14.27 17.37
C ALA A 187 -0.54 -14.24 16.87
N ASN A 188 -0.77 -13.72 15.67
CA ASN A 188 -2.08 -13.75 15.05
C ASN A 188 -2.14 -14.98 14.15
N LYS A 189 -3.11 -15.88 14.39
CA LYS A 189 -3.27 -17.14 13.63
C LYS A 189 -3.36 -16.93 12.11
N SER A 190 -3.78 -15.74 11.65
CA SER A 190 -3.88 -15.40 10.23
C SER A 190 -2.53 -15.16 9.54
N ASP A 191 -1.45 -14.93 10.26
CA ASP A 191 -0.13 -14.69 9.69
C ASP A 191 0.65 -15.98 9.39
N TYR A 192 0.18 -17.12 9.88
CA TYR A 192 0.76 -18.45 9.64
C TYR A 192 0.65 -18.91 8.18
N ASP A 193 -0.21 -18.31 7.38
CA ASP A 193 -0.38 -18.67 5.96
C ASP A 193 0.88 -18.51 5.10
N ARG A 194 1.88 -17.76 5.58
CA ARG A 194 3.11 -17.46 4.86
C ARG A 194 4.29 -18.33 5.29
N GLU A 195 4.32 -18.75 6.54
CA GLU A 195 5.40 -19.58 7.10
C GLU A 195 5.60 -20.89 6.32
N PRO A 196 4.55 -21.60 5.87
CA PRO A 196 4.71 -22.81 5.08
C PRO A 196 5.55 -22.64 3.81
N PHE A 197 5.45 -21.48 3.13
CA PHE A 197 6.27 -21.18 1.95
C PHE A 197 7.75 -21.01 2.32
N LEU A 198 8.02 -20.33 3.43
CA LEU A 198 9.38 -20.09 3.91
C LEU A 198 10.02 -21.40 4.41
N ASP A 199 9.25 -22.19 5.17
CA ASP A 199 9.66 -23.52 5.63
C ASP A 199 9.96 -24.46 4.47
N PHE A 200 9.11 -24.46 3.44
CA PHE A 200 9.29 -25.28 2.26
C PHE A 200 10.60 -24.97 1.52
N ILE A 201 10.93 -23.68 1.32
CA ILE A 201 12.21 -23.28 0.69
C ILE A 201 13.39 -23.81 1.52
N ILE A 202 13.39 -23.58 2.83
CA ILE A 202 14.51 -23.95 3.71
C ILE A 202 14.71 -25.47 3.75
N GLN A 203 13.62 -26.25 3.79
CA GLN A 203 13.68 -27.70 3.93
C GLN A 203 14.00 -28.41 2.60
N LYS A 204 13.38 -27.99 1.51
CA LYS A 204 13.48 -28.65 0.21
C LYS A 204 14.65 -28.16 -0.63
N TYR A 205 15.10 -26.93 -0.40
CA TYR A 205 16.15 -26.28 -1.20
C TYR A 205 17.26 -25.71 -0.30
N PRO A 206 17.99 -26.55 0.46
CA PRO A 206 18.95 -26.11 1.46
C PRO A 206 20.15 -25.33 0.89
N ASN A 207 20.38 -25.41 -0.42
CA ASN A 207 21.42 -24.64 -1.10
C ASN A 207 21.01 -23.19 -1.39
N ILE A 208 19.72 -22.84 -1.29
CA ILE A 208 19.22 -21.48 -1.48
C ILE A 208 19.50 -20.68 -0.20
N LYS A 209 20.27 -19.62 -0.34
CA LYS A 209 20.60 -18.70 0.75
C LYS A 209 19.43 -17.74 0.98
N THR A 210 18.76 -17.87 2.12
CA THR A 210 17.58 -17.09 2.46
C THR A 210 17.89 -15.94 3.41
N ASN A 211 17.26 -14.75 3.17
CA ASN A 211 17.34 -13.58 4.04
C ASN A 211 15.93 -13.20 4.51
N PHE A 212 15.41 -13.94 5.49
CA PHE A 212 14.05 -13.79 5.99
C PHE A 212 14.01 -13.05 7.33
N PHE A 213 13.22 -11.98 7.42
CA PHE A 213 13.02 -11.17 8.62
C PHE A 213 11.60 -11.32 9.16
N GLY A 214 11.42 -11.14 10.47
CA GLY A 214 10.14 -11.35 11.13
C GLY A 214 9.68 -12.81 11.10
N TYR A 215 10.59 -13.76 11.02
CA TYR A 215 10.34 -15.19 10.86
C TYR A 215 11.22 -15.96 11.85
N LYS A 216 10.64 -16.99 12.53
CA LYS A 216 11.33 -17.88 13.51
C LYS A 216 12.22 -17.13 14.51
N GLY A 217 11.69 -16.07 15.10
CA GLY A 217 12.39 -15.30 16.13
C GLY A 217 13.35 -14.22 15.61
N ARG A 218 13.68 -14.19 14.33
CA ARG A 218 14.44 -13.09 13.76
C ARG A 218 13.59 -11.82 13.71
N GLN A 219 14.11 -10.71 14.23
CA GLN A 219 13.38 -9.46 14.31
C GLN A 219 12.99 -8.93 12.91
N PRO A 220 11.85 -8.23 12.79
CA PRO A 220 11.53 -7.46 11.58
C PRO A 220 12.57 -6.39 11.29
N VAL A 221 12.69 -6.01 10.02
CA VAL A 221 13.59 -4.98 9.52
C VAL A 221 12.79 -3.78 9.01
N TRP A 222 13.31 -2.57 9.24
CA TRP A 222 12.61 -1.32 8.98
C TRP A 222 13.52 -0.21 8.47
N GLY A 223 12.95 0.80 7.82
CA GLY A 223 13.64 2.01 7.41
C GLY A 223 14.86 1.71 6.55
N ASN A 224 15.96 2.42 6.77
CA ASN A 224 17.19 2.25 6.01
C ASN A 224 17.81 0.84 6.11
N GLU A 225 17.58 0.14 7.23
CA GLU A 225 18.04 -1.24 7.37
C GLU A 225 17.30 -2.17 6.39
N PHE A 226 15.99 -1.94 6.18
CA PHE A 226 15.22 -2.68 5.17
C PHE A 226 15.81 -2.47 3.77
N ASP A 227 16.15 -1.22 3.40
CA ASP A 227 16.73 -0.92 2.08
C ASP A 227 18.09 -1.57 1.88
N ASN A 228 18.90 -1.61 2.94
CA ASN A 228 20.18 -2.30 2.90
C ASN A 228 20.02 -3.82 2.79
N GLU A 229 19.05 -4.40 3.49
CA GLU A 229 18.86 -5.86 3.52
C GLU A 229 18.22 -6.40 2.23
N ILE A 230 17.27 -5.67 1.64
CA ILE A 230 16.66 -6.10 0.38
C ILE A 230 17.68 -6.10 -0.77
N CYS A 231 18.66 -5.18 -0.76
CA CYS A 231 19.71 -5.11 -1.77
C CYS A 231 20.66 -6.31 -1.76
N LYS A 232 20.63 -7.15 -0.73
CA LYS A 232 21.49 -8.33 -0.62
C LYS A 232 20.97 -9.55 -1.38
N SER A 233 19.75 -9.48 -1.96
CA SER A 233 19.09 -10.61 -2.64
C SER A 233 18.47 -10.16 -3.97
N PRO A 234 18.61 -10.95 -5.05
CA PRO A 234 17.98 -10.61 -6.34
C PRO A 234 16.50 -10.93 -6.40
N ILE A 235 16.00 -11.85 -5.58
CA ILE A 235 14.61 -12.34 -5.56
C ILE A 235 13.92 -11.91 -4.27
N SER A 236 12.65 -11.49 -4.39
CA SER A 236 11.78 -11.21 -3.25
C SER A 236 10.41 -11.89 -3.39
N LEU A 237 9.78 -12.19 -2.25
CA LEU A 237 8.50 -12.91 -2.19
C LEU A 237 7.36 -11.97 -1.80
N ASN A 238 6.32 -11.87 -2.65
CA ASN A 238 5.09 -11.16 -2.31
C ASN A 238 4.02 -12.14 -1.84
N LEU A 239 4.13 -12.59 -0.60
CA LEU A 239 3.15 -13.48 0.04
C LEU A 239 2.08 -12.64 0.75
N SER A 240 0.89 -12.53 0.16
CA SER A 240 -0.25 -11.80 0.71
C SER A 240 -1.07 -12.64 1.69
N ARG A 241 -1.87 -11.97 2.56
CA ARG A 241 -2.83 -12.66 3.44
C ARG A 241 -4.00 -13.20 2.63
N LYS A 242 -4.56 -14.34 3.08
CA LYS A 242 -5.84 -14.84 2.60
C LYS A 242 -7.02 -14.11 3.29
N PRO A 243 -8.23 -14.06 2.70
CA PRO A 243 -8.56 -14.64 1.40
C PRO A 243 -7.93 -13.88 0.25
N HIS A 244 -7.73 -14.58 -0.89
CA HIS A 244 -7.32 -13.91 -2.12
C HIS A 244 -8.48 -13.08 -2.66
N ILE A 245 -8.20 -11.80 -2.93
CA ILE A 245 -9.15 -10.87 -3.54
C ILE A 245 -8.53 -10.38 -4.84
N LYS A 246 -9.36 -10.15 -5.83
CA LYS A 246 -8.91 -9.62 -7.13
C LYS A 246 -8.04 -8.37 -6.93
N TYR A 247 -6.84 -8.40 -7.46
CA TYR A 247 -5.78 -7.39 -7.44
C TYR A 247 -5.21 -7.05 -6.05
N TYR A 248 -5.69 -7.67 -4.97
CA TYR A 248 -5.12 -7.38 -3.66
C TYR A 248 -3.66 -7.86 -3.55
N SER A 249 -2.81 -6.95 -3.18
CA SER A 249 -1.44 -7.21 -2.76
C SER A 249 -1.08 -6.30 -1.58
N SER A 250 -0.19 -6.78 -0.71
CA SER A 250 0.38 -5.89 0.31
C SER A 250 1.32 -4.88 -0.33
N ASP A 251 1.67 -3.81 0.41
CA ASP A 251 2.61 -2.75 0.03
C ASP A 251 3.97 -3.30 -0.46
N ARG A 252 4.32 -4.53 -0.10
CA ARG A 252 5.55 -5.20 -0.54
C ARG A 252 5.71 -5.24 -2.05
N ILE A 253 4.61 -5.29 -2.81
CA ILE A 253 4.71 -5.28 -4.28
C ILE A 253 5.43 -4.02 -4.76
N ALA A 254 5.07 -2.85 -4.25
CA ALA A 254 5.74 -1.61 -4.60
C ALA A 254 7.14 -1.52 -3.99
N GLN A 255 7.30 -1.90 -2.71
CA GLN A 255 8.59 -1.85 -2.03
C GLN A 255 9.65 -2.75 -2.68
N TYR A 256 9.27 -3.97 -3.06
CA TYR A 256 10.23 -4.93 -3.61
C TYR A 256 10.50 -4.68 -5.09
N LEU A 257 9.45 -4.63 -5.89
CA LEU A 257 9.55 -4.40 -7.32
C LEU A 257 10.08 -2.99 -7.63
N GLY A 258 9.64 -1.99 -6.85
CA GLY A 258 10.10 -0.61 -6.97
C GLY A 258 11.58 -0.42 -6.64
N ASN A 259 12.17 -1.26 -5.79
CA ASN A 259 13.61 -1.31 -5.53
C ASN A 259 14.37 -2.21 -6.55
N GLY A 260 13.68 -2.78 -7.52
CA GLY A 260 14.31 -3.54 -8.60
C GLY A 260 14.63 -5.00 -8.25
N SER A 261 13.87 -5.62 -7.34
CA SER A 261 13.96 -7.05 -7.07
C SER A 261 13.08 -7.84 -8.02
N CYS A 262 13.50 -9.05 -8.41
CA CYS A 262 12.67 -10.01 -9.12
C CYS A 262 11.59 -10.53 -8.18
N LEU A 263 10.34 -10.12 -8.42
CA LEU A 263 9.24 -10.34 -7.49
C LEU A 263 8.43 -11.60 -7.85
N PHE A 264 8.28 -12.48 -6.87
CA PHE A 264 7.39 -13.63 -6.95
C PHE A 264 5.99 -13.26 -6.46
N VAL A 265 4.99 -13.47 -7.31
CA VAL A 265 3.60 -13.02 -7.10
C VAL A 265 2.63 -14.20 -7.22
N ASP A 266 1.72 -14.33 -6.26
CA ASP A 266 0.68 -15.36 -6.32
C ASP A 266 -0.37 -15.02 -7.40
N MET A 267 -0.55 -15.92 -8.38
CA MET A 267 -1.50 -15.77 -9.48
C MET A 267 -2.97 -15.77 -9.02
N ASN A 268 -3.27 -16.31 -7.83
CA ASN A 268 -4.63 -16.38 -7.30
C ASN A 268 -5.23 -14.99 -6.98
N SER A 269 -4.40 -13.95 -6.88
CA SER A 269 -4.84 -12.55 -6.75
C SER A 269 -5.14 -11.87 -8.08
N LYS A 270 -5.01 -12.55 -9.22
CA LYS A 270 -5.25 -12.02 -10.58
C LYS A 270 -4.37 -10.81 -10.96
N LEU A 271 -3.20 -10.69 -10.33
CA LEU A 271 -2.25 -9.64 -10.68
C LEU A 271 -1.59 -9.84 -12.06
N ASN A 272 -1.78 -11.00 -12.68
CA ASN A 272 -1.44 -11.26 -14.09
C ASN A 272 -2.31 -10.45 -15.08
N GLU A 273 -3.35 -9.76 -14.64
CA GLU A 273 -4.07 -8.76 -15.43
C GLU A 273 -3.41 -7.37 -15.38
N LEU A 274 -2.43 -7.14 -14.47
CA LEU A 274 -1.69 -5.89 -14.29
C LEU A 274 -0.22 -5.99 -14.71
N PHE A 275 0.38 -7.16 -14.57
CA PHE A 275 1.78 -7.46 -14.90
C PHE A 275 1.88 -8.65 -15.83
N ASN A 276 2.87 -8.63 -16.72
CA ASN A 276 3.18 -9.73 -17.62
C ASN A 276 4.17 -10.73 -16.96
N ASP A 277 4.30 -11.92 -17.56
CA ASP A 277 5.21 -12.97 -17.09
C ASP A 277 6.70 -12.60 -17.20
N ASP A 278 7.04 -11.55 -17.95
CA ASP A 278 8.39 -11.00 -18.08
C ASP A 278 8.63 -9.76 -17.18
N GLU A 279 7.65 -9.36 -16.38
CA GLU A 279 7.73 -8.25 -15.42
C GLU A 279 7.78 -8.74 -13.96
N VAL A 280 7.16 -9.91 -13.69
CA VAL A 280 7.18 -10.59 -12.39
C VAL A 280 7.18 -12.11 -12.61
N VAL A 281 7.48 -12.88 -11.57
CA VAL A 281 7.37 -14.35 -11.62
C VAL A 281 6.10 -14.79 -10.93
N PHE A 282 5.13 -15.27 -11.70
CA PHE A 282 3.90 -15.83 -11.13
C PHE A 282 4.10 -17.25 -10.62
N PHE A 283 3.49 -17.55 -9.47
CA PHE A 283 3.40 -18.91 -8.91
C PHE A 283 1.98 -19.17 -8.41
N ASP A 284 1.63 -20.45 -8.28
CA ASP A 284 0.38 -20.87 -7.65
C ASP A 284 0.62 -21.24 -6.18
N SER A 285 -0.02 -20.53 -5.25
CA SER A 285 0.09 -20.81 -3.81
C SER A 285 -0.48 -22.16 -3.40
N ASN A 286 -1.25 -22.83 -4.27
CA ASN A 286 -1.73 -24.18 -4.04
C ASN A 286 -0.72 -25.25 -4.50
N ASN A 287 0.39 -24.86 -5.14
CA ASN A 287 1.41 -25.77 -5.67
C ASN A 287 2.82 -25.36 -5.18
N LEU A 288 3.19 -25.82 -3.98
CA LEU A 288 4.50 -25.52 -3.40
C LEU A 288 5.67 -26.09 -4.22
N ASP A 289 5.48 -27.21 -4.92
CA ASP A 289 6.55 -27.77 -5.75
C ASP A 289 6.84 -26.91 -6.98
N ASP A 290 5.82 -26.34 -7.64
CA ASP A 290 6.01 -25.34 -8.72
C ASP A 290 6.72 -24.08 -8.20
N PHE A 291 6.25 -23.57 -7.07
CA PHE A 291 6.87 -22.43 -6.40
C PHE A 291 8.37 -22.67 -6.12
N GLY A 292 8.72 -23.81 -5.52
CA GLY A 292 10.09 -24.12 -5.19
C GLY A 292 10.98 -24.33 -6.42
N LYS A 293 10.48 -25.02 -7.47
CA LYS A 293 11.20 -25.18 -8.74
C LYS A 293 11.50 -23.84 -9.40
N LYS A 294 10.55 -22.90 -9.37
CA LYS A 294 10.76 -21.53 -9.90
C LYS A 294 11.81 -20.79 -9.08
N ILE A 295 11.77 -20.87 -7.74
CA ILE A 295 12.81 -20.25 -6.88
C ILE A 295 14.19 -20.83 -7.22
N ASP A 296 14.33 -22.15 -7.30
CA ASP A 296 15.60 -22.81 -7.64
C ASP A 296 16.09 -22.41 -9.03
N TYR A 297 15.19 -22.36 -10.03
CA TYR A 297 15.53 -21.94 -11.39
C TYR A 297 16.07 -20.48 -11.42
N PHE A 298 15.34 -19.53 -10.84
CA PHE A 298 15.70 -18.12 -10.89
C PHE A 298 16.92 -17.79 -10.01
N SER A 299 17.15 -18.52 -8.91
CA SER A 299 18.38 -18.37 -8.11
C SER A 299 19.66 -18.77 -8.89
N LYS A 300 19.54 -19.72 -9.82
CA LYS A 300 20.65 -20.17 -10.68
C LYS A 300 20.80 -19.35 -11.97
N ASN A 301 19.74 -18.72 -12.44
CA ASN A 301 19.69 -17.98 -13.71
C ASN A 301 19.63 -16.46 -13.48
N ILE A 302 20.67 -15.92 -12.84
CA ILE A 302 20.73 -14.51 -12.39
C ILE A 302 20.51 -13.51 -13.53
N SER A 303 20.99 -13.78 -14.74
CA SER A 303 20.78 -12.89 -15.90
C SER A 303 19.28 -12.73 -16.21
N LYS A 304 18.53 -13.83 -16.22
CA LYS A 304 17.07 -13.83 -16.46
C LYS A 304 16.33 -13.17 -15.31
N THR A 305 16.77 -13.42 -14.08
CA THR A 305 16.22 -12.81 -12.87
C THR A 305 16.32 -11.29 -12.91
N LYS A 306 17.49 -10.77 -13.31
CA LYS A 306 17.71 -9.32 -13.48
C LYS A 306 16.90 -8.71 -14.60
N GLU A 307 16.73 -9.43 -15.73
CA GLU A 307 15.90 -8.97 -16.84
C GLU A 307 14.46 -8.74 -16.42
N ILE A 308 13.85 -9.74 -15.74
CA ILE A 308 12.47 -9.64 -15.21
C ILE A 308 12.38 -8.51 -14.19
N ALA A 309 13.32 -8.45 -13.25
CA ALA A 309 13.35 -7.42 -12.21
C ALA A 309 13.36 -6.00 -12.80
N LYS A 310 14.18 -5.78 -13.86
CA LYS A 310 14.27 -4.49 -14.56
C LYS A 310 12.95 -4.13 -15.25
N LYS A 311 12.34 -5.06 -15.98
CA LYS A 311 11.06 -4.83 -16.67
C LYS A 311 9.94 -4.53 -15.67
N GLY A 312 9.86 -5.29 -14.57
CA GLY A 312 8.89 -5.03 -13.52
C GLY A 312 9.10 -3.69 -12.83
N TRP A 313 10.35 -3.29 -12.58
CA TRP A 313 10.70 -1.98 -12.06
C TRP A 313 10.26 -0.86 -13.01
N GLU A 314 10.52 -1.01 -14.31
CA GLU A 314 10.10 -0.06 -15.36
C GLU A 314 8.57 0.03 -15.41
N LYS A 315 7.86 -1.10 -15.39
CA LYS A 315 6.39 -1.17 -15.37
C LYS A 315 5.81 -0.42 -14.16
N GLY A 316 6.28 -0.74 -12.96
CA GLY A 316 5.79 -0.10 -11.72
C GLY A 316 5.98 1.41 -11.73
N HIS A 317 7.19 1.86 -11.99
CA HIS A 317 7.52 3.27 -11.97
C HIS A 317 6.96 4.10 -13.15
N ASN A 318 6.67 3.49 -14.27
CA ASN A 318 6.11 4.21 -15.42
C ASN A 318 4.58 4.23 -15.40
N ASN A 319 3.92 3.16 -14.95
CA ASN A 319 2.47 3.01 -15.04
C ASN A 319 1.74 3.20 -13.70
N PHE A 320 2.39 2.92 -12.56
CA PHE A 320 1.74 2.91 -11.23
C PHE A 320 2.40 3.90 -10.27
N ASN A 321 2.99 4.99 -10.81
CA ASN A 321 3.67 5.99 -9.99
C ASN A 321 2.69 6.95 -9.29
N GLU A 322 3.22 7.63 -8.30
CA GLU A 322 2.51 8.56 -7.43
C GLU A 322 1.77 9.68 -8.18
N LYS A 323 2.34 10.16 -9.29
CA LYS A 323 1.72 11.24 -10.09
C LYS A 323 0.50 10.73 -10.85
N ILE A 324 0.60 9.56 -11.47
CA ILE A 324 -0.48 8.94 -12.24
C ILE A 324 -1.64 8.60 -11.30
N ILE A 325 -1.36 7.96 -10.17
CA ILE A 325 -2.38 7.57 -9.19
C ILE A 325 -3.11 8.79 -8.61
N THR A 326 -2.39 9.84 -8.25
CA THR A 326 -3.04 11.04 -7.68
C THR A 326 -3.83 11.84 -8.72
N ASN A 327 -3.42 11.84 -9.98
CA ASN A 327 -4.26 12.38 -11.08
C ASN A 327 -5.52 11.55 -11.25
N TYR A 328 -5.43 10.21 -11.22
CA TYR A 328 -6.60 9.33 -11.28
C TYR A 328 -7.58 9.62 -10.14
N PHE A 329 -7.11 9.85 -8.92
CA PHE A 329 -7.97 10.23 -7.81
C PHE A 329 -8.77 11.51 -8.12
N LEU A 330 -8.14 12.51 -8.71
CA LEU A 330 -8.80 13.76 -9.07
C LEU A 330 -9.77 13.58 -10.23
N ASP A 331 -9.39 12.84 -11.26
CA ASP A 331 -10.23 12.60 -12.43
C ASP A 331 -11.54 11.89 -12.03
N ILE A 332 -11.47 10.86 -11.19
CA ILE A 332 -12.66 10.18 -10.67
C ILE A 332 -13.50 11.12 -9.78
N THR A 333 -12.85 11.86 -8.87
CA THR A 333 -13.54 12.68 -7.87
C THR A 333 -14.32 13.85 -8.50
N PHE A 334 -13.76 14.45 -9.54
CA PHE A 334 -14.36 15.59 -10.22
C PHE A 334 -15.10 15.23 -11.50
N ASN A 335 -15.25 13.92 -11.80
CA ASN A 335 -15.85 13.43 -13.03
C ASN A 335 -15.21 14.06 -14.28
N PHE A 336 -13.90 14.31 -14.24
CA PHE A 336 -13.20 14.71 -15.43
C PHE A 336 -13.29 13.54 -16.41
N LYS A 337 -14.02 13.69 -17.51
CA LYS A 337 -14.08 12.69 -18.57
C LYS A 337 -12.69 12.56 -19.17
N SER A 338 -11.88 11.72 -18.56
CA SER A 338 -10.56 11.39 -19.06
C SER A 338 -10.73 10.31 -20.12
N THR A 339 -10.25 10.58 -21.34
CA THR A 339 -9.97 9.55 -22.35
C THR A 339 -8.64 8.87 -22.04
N LYS A 340 -8.07 9.13 -20.86
CA LYS A 340 -6.73 8.71 -20.49
C LYS A 340 -6.77 7.24 -20.06
N ASP A 341 -6.01 6.43 -20.79
CA ASP A 341 -5.65 5.10 -20.33
C ASP A 341 -4.65 5.21 -19.19
N TYR A 342 -5.04 4.78 -18.00
CA TYR A 342 -4.18 4.76 -16.81
C TYR A 342 -3.24 3.54 -16.76
N GLY A 343 -3.37 2.60 -17.72
CA GLY A 343 -2.52 1.42 -17.82
C GLY A 343 -2.92 0.29 -16.87
N TRP A 344 -4.13 0.34 -16.30
CA TRP A 344 -4.78 -0.76 -15.59
C TRP A 344 -6.27 -0.82 -15.95
N PRO A 345 -6.92 -2.02 -15.80
CA PRO A 345 -8.35 -2.15 -16.03
C PRO A 345 -9.14 -1.25 -15.07
N GLU A 346 -10.02 -0.42 -15.62
CA GLU A 346 -10.87 0.45 -14.82
C GLU A 346 -11.91 -0.38 -14.07
N HIS A 347 -11.91 -0.27 -12.75
CA HIS A 347 -12.92 -0.84 -11.87
C HIS A 347 -13.47 0.27 -10.99
N VAL A 348 -14.55 0.88 -11.43
CA VAL A 348 -15.34 1.86 -10.69
C VAL A 348 -16.69 1.23 -10.36
N PHE A 349 -16.98 1.09 -9.08
CA PHE A 349 -18.21 0.53 -8.57
C PHE A 349 -19.08 1.65 -8.03
N ASN A 350 -20.32 1.71 -8.52
CA ASN A 350 -21.37 2.57 -8.02
C ASN A 350 -22.46 1.72 -7.36
N LYS A 351 -23.34 2.35 -6.58
CA LYS A 351 -24.48 1.65 -5.98
C LYS A 351 -25.54 1.33 -7.02
#